data_eb9951d2aeccbbf0a8fdb8c47cb4aa3d
#
_entry.id   eb9951d2aeccbbf0a8fdb8c47cb4aa3d
#
_cell.length_a   1.000
_cell.length_b   1.000
_cell.length_c   1.000
_cell.angle_alpha   90.00
_cell.angle_beta   90.00
_cell.angle_gamma   90.00
#
_symmetry.space_group_name_H-M   'P 1'
#
loop_
_entity.id
_entity.type
_entity.pdbx_description
1 polymer ?
#
loop_
_entity_poly.entity_id
_entity_poly.type
_entity_poly.pdbx_seq_one_letter_code
_entity_poly.pdbx_strand_id
1 'polypeptide(L)'
;AAKSATARHQFNSRIAAYNLGLAILKQRSPEYRAAIEHLRDVTPTRLGCATSDIYRMLLKVPQTMTRQEFVEVLSAEHKELIETNFATHAAPQRYHPRGVLLFGIAEILRAKKCVELLRAGRVEEFGWMMSISHDGDRVRARNAGRPPLDDPYSDEHLHRLVGDLASEDPDRVLRAQLDMQPGYYACSTPEIDLMVDLTSTVPGVAGAQIAGAGLGGCIMILARRQAVPAVRRALLGGYYEPAGLKPAVIPCVAVEGAGLVEFA
;
A
#
# COMPACT_ATOMS: atom_id res chain seq x y z
N ALA A 1 -16.41 7.43 -3.99
CA ALA A 1 -16.79 7.80 -2.61
C ALA A 1 -16.39 9.24 -2.30
N ALA A 2 -17.18 9.96 -1.47
CA ALA A 2 -16.84 11.32 -1.04
C ALA A 2 -15.69 11.29 -0.03
N LYS A 3 -14.82 12.31 -0.07
CA LYS A 3 -13.78 12.48 0.95
C LYS A 3 -14.37 13.07 2.22
N SER A 4 -14.02 12.51 3.39
CA SER A 4 -14.45 13.03 4.69
C SER A 4 -13.72 14.32 5.05
N ALA A 5 -14.31 15.12 5.95
CA ALA A 5 -13.65 16.33 6.49
C ALA A 5 -12.34 15.99 7.24
N THR A 6 -12.22 14.77 7.77
CA THR A 6 -11.04 14.28 8.50
C THR A 6 -9.97 13.68 7.60
N ALA A 7 -10.23 13.52 6.29
CA ALA A 7 -9.31 12.88 5.33
C ALA A 7 -7.90 13.50 5.36
N ARG A 8 -7.80 14.83 5.44
CA ARG A 8 -6.52 15.53 5.53
C ARG A 8 -5.72 15.12 6.77
N HIS A 9 -6.37 15.05 7.93
CA HIS A 9 -5.71 14.65 9.18
C HIS A 9 -5.24 13.20 9.12
N GLN A 10 -6.08 12.32 8.59
CA GLN A 10 -5.75 10.91 8.39
C GLN A 10 -4.54 10.75 7.46
N PHE A 11 -4.55 11.40 6.30
CA PHE A 11 -3.44 11.37 5.35
C PHE A 11 -2.14 11.91 5.95
N ASN A 12 -2.20 13.07 6.61
CA ASN A 12 -1.03 13.67 7.25
C ASN A 12 -0.48 12.79 8.40
N SER A 13 -1.33 12.05 9.11
CA SER A 13 -0.86 11.09 10.12
C SER A 13 -0.05 9.94 9.50
N ARG A 14 -0.37 9.51 8.27
CA ARG A 14 0.43 8.51 7.53
C ARG A 14 1.78 9.09 7.10
N ILE A 15 1.81 10.35 6.63
CA ILE A 15 3.06 11.04 6.30
C ILE A 15 3.94 11.19 7.55
N ALA A 16 3.37 11.55 8.70
CA ALA A 16 4.11 11.61 9.95
C ALA A 16 4.68 10.23 10.34
N ALA A 17 3.87 9.17 10.28
CA ALA A 17 4.32 7.81 10.54
C ALA A 17 5.46 7.38 9.59
N TYR A 18 5.39 7.77 8.32
CA TYR A 18 6.43 7.55 7.33
C TYR A 18 7.74 8.27 7.70
N ASN A 19 7.69 9.59 7.91
CA ASN A 19 8.88 10.40 8.16
C ASN A 19 9.57 10.02 9.48
N LEU A 20 8.80 9.88 10.56
CA LEU A 20 9.32 9.55 11.88
C LEU A 20 9.75 8.07 11.96
N GLY A 21 9.02 7.17 11.30
CA GLY A 21 9.41 5.76 11.16
C GLY A 21 10.73 5.59 10.42
N LEU A 22 10.96 6.35 9.34
CA LEU A 22 12.23 6.34 8.60
C LEU A 22 13.38 6.87 9.46
N ALA A 23 13.15 7.91 10.27
CA ALA A 23 14.14 8.41 11.22
C ALA A 23 14.54 7.33 12.25
N ILE A 24 13.56 6.62 12.82
CA ILE A 24 13.82 5.50 13.73
C ILE A 24 14.60 4.38 13.02
N LEU A 25 14.21 4.01 11.80
CA LEU A 25 14.88 2.97 11.02
C LEU A 25 16.35 3.33 10.80
N LYS A 26 16.64 4.56 10.41
CA LYS A 26 18.03 5.08 10.22
C LYS A 26 18.81 5.09 11.53
N GLN A 27 18.19 5.51 12.64
CA GLN A 27 18.83 5.55 13.95
C GLN A 27 19.18 4.14 14.47
N ARG A 28 18.30 3.15 14.20
CA ARG A 28 18.48 1.76 14.66
C ARG A 28 19.19 0.85 13.68
N SER A 29 19.60 1.38 12.52
CA SER A 29 20.40 0.69 11.50
C SER A 29 21.54 1.56 11.04
N PRO A 30 22.50 1.88 11.96
CA PRO A 30 23.60 2.82 11.70
C PRO A 30 24.48 2.37 10.54
N GLU A 31 24.61 1.07 10.30
CA GLU A 31 25.34 0.45 9.18
C GLU A 31 24.84 0.89 7.81
N TYR A 32 23.55 1.24 7.69
CA TYR A 32 22.93 1.69 6.44
C TYR A 32 22.59 3.19 6.43
N ARG A 33 22.79 3.91 7.56
CA ARG A 33 22.35 5.30 7.74
C ARG A 33 22.82 6.24 6.61
N ALA A 34 24.07 6.10 6.18
CA ALA A 34 24.64 6.94 5.15
C ALA A 34 24.10 6.65 3.73
N ALA A 35 23.62 5.43 3.49
CA ALA A 35 23.05 5.00 2.21
C ALA A 35 21.56 5.33 2.07
N ILE A 36 20.87 5.68 3.17
CA ILE A 36 19.43 5.95 3.21
C ILE A 36 19.21 7.45 3.36
N GLU A 37 18.81 8.10 2.29
CA GLU A 37 18.28 9.47 2.32
C GLU A 37 16.75 9.42 2.38
N HIS A 38 16.13 8.62 1.53
CA HIS A 38 14.68 8.46 1.40
C HIS A 38 14.28 6.98 1.54
N LEU A 39 13.00 6.70 1.77
CA LEU A 39 12.51 5.32 1.85
C LEU A 39 12.78 4.51 0.57
N ARG A 40 12.79 5.14 -0.60
CA ARG A 40 13.15 4.50 -1.88
C ARG A 40 14.56 3.91 -1.91
N ASP A 41 15.42 4.31 -0.98
CA ASP A 41 16.78 3.78 -0.87
C ASP A 41 16.81 2.47 -0.05
N VAL A 42 15.73 2.19 0.73
CA VAL A 42 15.61 0.99 1.56
C VAL A 42 15.19 -0.19 0.68
N THR A 43 16.09 -0.63 -0.16
CA THR A 43 15.90 -1.79 -1.04
C THR A 43 17.13 -2.68 -1.03
N PRO A 44 16.98 -4.00 -1.25
CA PRO A 44 18.11 -4.94 -1.27
C PRO A 44 19.23 -4.49 -2.21
N THR A 45 18.87 -4.07 -3.42
CA THR A 45 19.85 -3.63 -4.44
C THR A 45 20.59 -2.37 -4.02
N ARG A 46 19.90 -1.38 -3.43
CA ARG A 46 20.53 -0.10 -3.05
C ARG A 46 21.42 -0.25 -1.84
N LEU A 47 21.03 -1.08 -0.87
CA LEU A 47 21.77 -1.31 0.37
C LEU A 47 22.80 -2.43 0.27
N GLY A 48 22.82 -3.20 -0.83
CA GLY A 48 23.71 -4.35 -1.00
C GLY A 48 23.45 -5.46 0.03
N CYS A 49 22.20 -5.67 0.43
CA CYS A 49 21.82 -6.63 1.47
C CYS A 49 20.73 -7.60 0.97
N ALA A 50 20.42 -8.63 1.75
CA ALA A 50 19.36 -9.56 1.43
C ALA A 50 17.97 -8.97 1.75
N THR A 51 16.91 -9.49 1.11
CA THR A 51 15.52 -9.15 1.44
C THR A 51 15.21 -9.37 2.93
N SER A 52 15.74 -10.45 3.51
CA SER A 52 15.61 -10.76 4.94
C SER A 52 16.18 -9.68 5.85
N ASP A 53 17.22 -8.95 5.42
CA ASP A 53 17.81 -7.89 6.21
C ASP A 53 16.90 -6.66 6.27
N ILE A 54 16.16 -6.38 5.19
CA ILE A 54 15.13 -5.32 5.19
C ILE A 54 14.05 -5.64 6.24
N TYR A 55 13.58 -6.90 6.33
CA TYR A 55 12.64 -7.30 7.38
C TYR A 55 13.24 -7.15 8.78
N ARG A 56 14.52 -7.53 8.98
CA ARG A 56 15.22 -7.33 10.26
C ARG A 56 15.36 -5.86 10.63
N MET A 57 15.56 -4.97 9.63
CA MET A 57 15.54 -3.52 9.84
C MET A 57 14.15 -3.03 10.27
N LEU A 58 13.08 -3.51 9.61
CA LEU A 58 11.70 -3.17 9.96
C LEU A 58 11.32 -3.68 11.35
N LEU A 59 11.80 -4.84 11.78
CA LEU A 59 11.62 -5.35 13.15
C LEU A 59 12.20 -4.42 14.22
N LYS A 60 13.23 -3.63 13.89
CA LYS A 60 13.77 -2.61 14.79
C LYS A 60 12.86 -1.38 14.94
N VAL A 61 11.90 -1.17 14.02
CA VAL A 61 10.92 -0.08 14.11
C VAL A 61 9.70 -0.57 14.89
N PRO A 62 9.20 0.15 15.90
CA PRO A 62 8.01 -0.27 16.64
C PRO A 62 6.79 -0.44 15.72
N GLN A 63 5.98 -1.45 16.03
CA GLN A 63 4.76 -1.74 15.26
C GLN A 63 3.76 -0.58 15.32
N THR A 64 3.53 -0.07 16.52
CA THR A 64 2.67 1.10 16.76
C THR A 64 3.30 2.05 17.76
N MET A 65 2.99 3.35 17.66
CA MET A 65 3.51 4.39 18.55
C MET A 65 2.48 5.50 18.79
N THR A 66 2.52 6.10 19.98
CA THR A 66 1.90 7.40 20.29
C THR A 66 2.86 8.55 19.96
N ARG A 67 2.39 9.80 20.00
CA ARG A 67 3.27 10.99 19.86
C ARG A 67 4.36 11.02 20.92
N GLN A 68 4.02 10.69 22.15
CA GLN A 68 4.97 10.70 23.25
C GLN A 68 6.07 9.68 23.05
N GLU A 69 5.74 8.45 22.66
CA GLU A 69 6.71 7.41 22.36
C GLU A 69 7.69 7.79 21.24
N PHE A 70 7.24 8.56 20.22
CA PHE A 70 8.16 9.11 19.21
C PHE A 70 9.16 10.10 19.81
N VAL A 71 8.72 10.99 20.71
CA VAL A 71 9.60 11.96 21.40
C VAL A 71 10.62 11.27 22.27
N GLU A 72 10.25 10.15 22.93
CA GLU A 72 11.12 9.38 23.80
C GLU A 72 12.16 8.54 23.02
N VAL A 73 11.78 8.04 21.84
CA VAL A 73 12.63 7.12 21.05
C VAL A 73 13.58 7.87 20.13
N LEU A 74 13.16 8.98 19.56
CA LEU A 74 13.97 9.76 18.63
C LEU A 74 14.92 10.69 19.38
N SER A 75 16.18 10.75 18.92
CA SER A 75 17.19 11.63 19.49
C SER A 75 16.85 13.13 19.29
N ALA A 76 17.47 13.98 20.10
CA ALA A 76 17.24 15.43 20.10
C ALA A 76 17.46 16.09 18.72
N GLU A 77 18.29 15.51 17.87
CA GLU A 77 18.51 15.98 16.48
C GLU A 77 17.23 15.92 15.60
N HIS A 78 16.21 15.13 15.99
CA HIS A 78 14.96 14.98 15.27
C HIS A 78 13.82 15.87 15.79
N LYS A 79 14.11 16.80 16.73
CA LYS A 79 13.10 17.65 17.37
C LYS A 79 12.27 18.44 16.34
N GLU A 80 12.94 19.12 15.42
CA GLU A 80 12.27 19.91 14.36
C GLU A 80 11.41 19.01 13.44
N LEU A 81 11.90 17.81 13.10
CA LEU A 81 11.16 16.82 12.31
C LEU A 81 9.88 16.41 13.04
N ILE A 82 9.95 16.13 14.35
CA ILE A 82 8.80 15.75 15.18
C ILE A 82 7.77 16.89 15.21
N GLU A 83 8.19 18.11 15.54
CA GLU A 83 7.32 19.29 15.66
C GLU A 83 6.62 19.57 14.34
N THR A 84 7.35 19.60 13.22
CA THR A 84 6.81 19.85 11.88
C THR A 84 5.76 18.80 11.49
N ASN A 85 6.04 17.52 11.72
CA ASN A 85 5.10 16.47 11.36
C ASN A 85 3.84 16.52 12.24
N PHE A 86 3.96 16.72 13.54
CA PHE A 86 2.82 16.74 14.46
C PHE A 86 1.94 17.99 14.35
N ALA A 87 2.45 19.10 13.82
CA ALA A 87 1.67 20.31 13.57
C ALA A 87 0.62 20.14 12.45
N THR A 88 0.76 19.13 11.59
CA THR A 88 -0.05 19.00 10.37
C THR A 88 -1.42 18.33 10.57
N HIS A 89 -1.64 17.67 11.72
CA HIS A 89 -2.84 16.86 11.96
C HIS A 89 -3.16 16.68 13.45
N ALA A 90 -4.40 16.34 13.76
CA ALA A 90 -4.81 15.90 15.09
C ALA A 90 -4.15 14.54 15.41
N ALA A 91 -3.76 14.34 16.68
CA ALA A 91 -3.13 13.08 17.09
C ALA A 91 -4.10 11.91 16.90
N PRO A 92 -3.75 10.87 16.15
CA PRO A 92 -4.47 9.61 16.19
C PRO A 92 -4.21 8.90 17.52
N GLN A 93 -5.02 7.89 17.85
CA GLN A 93 -4.78 7.07 19.04
C GLN A 93 -3.39 6.41 18.97
N ARG A 94 -3.02 5.84 17.83
CA ARG A 94 -1.71 5.29 17.54
C ARG A 94 -1.31 5.52 16.08
N TYR A 95 -0.03 5.66 15.86
CA TYR A 95 0.61 5.60 14.54
C TYR A 95 1.10 4.17 14.28
N HIS A 96 1.26 3.81 13.00
CA HIS A 96 1.73 2.48 12.57
C HIS A 96 3.02 2.61 11.72
N PRO A 97 4.13 3.10 12.29
CA PRO A 97 5.33 3.42 11.50
C PRO A 97 5.88 2.22 10.73
N ARG A 98 5.96 1.04 11.35
CA ARG A 98 6.45 -0.17 10.67
C ARG A 98 5.57 -0.57 9.49
N GLY A 99 4.25 -0.57 9.68
CA GLY A 99 3.29 -0.91 8.62
C GLY A 99 3.36 0.04 7.43
N VAL A 100 3.47 1.36 7.71
CA VAL A 100 3.60 2.40 6.69
C VAL A 100 4.94 2.29 5.93
N LEU A 101 6.04 1.99 6.62
CA LEU A 101 7.34 1.77 5.98
C LEU A 101 7.31 0.52 5.09
N LEU A 102 6.78 -0.59 5.58
CA LEU A 102 6.65 -1.82 4.79
C LEU A 102 5.80 -1.58 3.54
N PHE A 103 4.65 -0.90 3.68
CA PHE A 103 3.82 -0.50 2.53
C PHE A 103 4.62 0.29 1.51
N GLY A 104 5.32 1.36 1.94
CA GLY A 104 6.07 2.22 1.05
C GLY A 104 7.23 1.51 0.33
N ILE A 105 7.98 0.64 1.03
CA ILE A 105 9.05 -0.17 0.43
C ILE A 105 8.45 -1.14 -0.61
N ALA A 106 7.35 -1.81 -0.24
CA ALA A 106 6.66 -2.75 -1.12
C ALA A 106 6.15 -2.05 -2.38
N GLU A 107 5.50 -0.88 -2.26
CA GLU A 107 5.00 -0.10 -3.39
C GLU A 107 6.12 0.34 -4.35
N ILE A 108 7.28 0.75 -3.83
CA ILE A 108 8.43 1.14 -4.64
C ILE A 108 8.94 -0.04 -5.49
N LEU A 109 9.02 -1.24 -4.89
CA LEU A 109 9.46 -2.44 -5.59
C LEU A 109 8.37 -2.96 -6.53
N ARG A 110 7.11 -2.92 -6.11
CA ARG A 110 5.93 -3.29 -6.89
C ARG A 110 5.80 -2.43 -8.15
N ALA A 111 6.02 -1.11 -8.04
CA ALA A 111 6.02 -0.22 -9.19
C ALA A 111 7.06 -0.62 -10.26
N LYS A 112 8.27 -1.01 -9.84
CA LYS A 112 9.30 -1.54 -10.76
C LYS A 112 8.86 -2.85 -11.39
N LYS A 113 8.35 -3.77 -10.57
CA LYS A 113 7.84 -5.08 -11.02
C LYS A 113 6.70 -4.96 -12.02
N CYS A 114 5.78 -4.02 -11.80
CA CYS A 114 4.67 -3.73 -12.70
C CYS A 114 5.13 -3.35 -14.11
N VAL A 115 6.21 -2.58 -14.25
CA VAL A 115 6.78 -2.23 -15.56
C VAL A 115 7.32 -3.49 -16.27
N GLU A 116 8.00 -4.36 -15.54
CA GLU A 116 8.51 -5.63 -16.09
C GLU A 116 7.35 -6.53 -16.56
N LEU A 117 6.31 -6.68 -15.74
CA LEU A 117 5.13 -7.51 -16.04
C LEU A 117 4.39 -6.99 -17.29
N LEU A 118 4.19 -5.69 -17.41
CA LEU A 118 3.54 -5.09 -18.58
C LEU A 118 4.36 -5.28 -19.84
N ARG A 119 5.70 -5.10 -19.79
CA ARG A 119 6.59 -5.35 -20.93
C ARG A 119 6.60 -6.80 -21.36
N ALA A 120 6.41 -7.72 -20.43
CA ALA A 120 6.33 -9.16 -20.68
C ALA A 120 4.91 -9.64 -21.08
N GLY A 121 3.90 -8.74 -21.13
CA GLY A 121 2.51 -9.10 -21.40
C GLY A 121 1.82 -9.88 -20.29
N ARG A 122 2.38 -9.92 -19.08
CA ARG A 122 1.88 -10.67 -17.90
C ARG A 122 0.80 -9.85 -17.17
N VAL A 123 -0.33 -9.61 -17.85
CA VAL A 123 -1.38 -8.67 -17.40
C VAL A 123 -2.11 -9.18 -16.16
N GLU A 124 -2.35 -10.47 -16.02
CA GLU A 124 -2.97 -11.08 -14.84
C GLU A 124 -2.13 -10.88 -13.57
N GLU A 125 -0.82 -11.03 -13.69
CA GLU A 125 0.09 -10.80 -12.57
C GLU A 125 0.21 -9.32 -12.20
N PHE A 126 0.18 -8.45 -13.20
CA PHE A 126 0.06 -7.01 -12.95
C PHE A 126 -1.24 -6.69 -12.18
N GLY A 127 -2.37 -7.27 -12.57
CA GLY A 127 -3.62 -7.14 -11.84
C GLY A 127 -3.55 -7.67 -10.40
N TRP A 128 -2.80 -8.74 -10.18
CA TRP A 128 -2.54 -9.24 -8.83
C TRP A 128 -1.74 -8.23 -7.99
N MET A 129 -0.71 -7.59 -8.56
CA MET A 129 0.02 -6.50 -7.88
C MET A 129 -0.89 -5.34 -7.48
N MET A 130 -1.87 -4.96 -8.32
CA MET A 130 -2.89 -3.97 -7.97
C MET A 130 -3.68 -4.40 -6.73
N SER A 131 -4.09 -5.66 -6.67
CA SER A 131 -4.87 -6.17 -5.54
C SER A 131 -4.08 -6.20 -4.23
N ILE A 132 -2.79 -6.54 -4.27
CA ILE A 132 -1.90 -6.50 -3.10
C ILE A 132 -1.69 -5.05 -2.63
N SER A 133 -1.52 -4.11 -3.55
CA SER A 133 -1.44 -2.68 -3.23
C SER A 133 -2.69 -2.22 -2.46
N HIS A 134 -3.86 -2.55 -2.96
CA HIS A 134 -5.12 -2.22 -2.30
C HIS A 134 -5.27 -2.86 -0.91
N ASP A 135 -4.75 -4.07 -0.72
CA ASP A 135 -4.78 -4.73 0.59
C ASP A 135 -4.04 -3.94 1.68
N GLY A 136 -2.97 -3.23 1.32
CA GLY A 136 -2.26 -2.33 2.23
C GLY A 136 -3.05 -1.06 2.58
N ASP A 137 -3.99 -0.67 1.73
CA ASP A 137 -4.85 0.49 1.94
C ASP A 137 -6.16 0.17 2.64
N ARG A 138 -6.54 -1.10 2.74
CA ARG A 138 -7.83 -1.52 3.30
C ARG A 138 -8.08 -1.03 4.72
N VAL A 139 -9.33 -0.70 4.98
CA VAL A 139 -9.87 -0.38 6.31
C VAL A 139 -10.93 -1.40 6.77
N ARG A 140 -11.35 -2.31 5.88
CA ARG A 140 -12.25 -3.45 6.17
C ARG A 140 -11.60 -4.77 5.80
N ALA A 141 -11.95 -5.82 6.55
CA ALA A 141 -11.62 -7.18 6.16
C ALA A 141 -12.28 -7.53 4.80
N ARG A 142 -11.64 -8.37 4.00
CA ARG A 142 -12.20 -8.86 2.74
C ARG A 142 -13.46 -9.70 3.01
N ASN A 143 -14.55 -9.42 2.28
CA ASN A 143 -15.79 -10.22 2.37
C ASN A 143 -15.66 -11.60 1.71
N ALA A 144 -14.59 -11.92 1.02
CA ALA A 144 -14.45 -13.10 0.16
C ALA A 144 -13.78 -14.31 0.85
N GLY A 145 -14.06 -14.57 2.14
CA GLY A 145 -13.62 -15.81 2.80
C GLY A 145 -12.09 -15.96 2.98
N ARG A 146 -11.31 -14.95 2.64
CA ARG A 146 -9.92 -14.86 3.06
C ARG A 146 -9.87 -14.23 4.44
N PRO A 147 -9.22 -14.86 5.42
CA PRO A 147 -8.99 -14.19 6.70
C PRO A 147 -8.28 -12.86 6.43
N PRO A 148 -8.60 -11.79 7.20
CA PRO A 148 -7.75 -10.63 7.23
C PRO A 148 -6.33 -11.16 7.45
N LEU A 149 -5.34 -10.56 6.76
CA LEU A 149 -3.95 -10.78 7.15
C LEU A 149 -3.85 -10.24 8.59
N ASP A 150 -3.86 -11.17 9.56
CA ASP A 150 -3.67 -10.82 10.95
C ASP A 150 -2.33 -10.07 11.03
N ASP A 151 -2.45 -8.74 11.12
CA ASP A 151 -1.37 -7.82 11.38
C ASP A 151 -0.13 -8.01 10.46
N PRO A 152 -0.22 -7.64 9.14
CA PRO A 152 0.79 -7.98 8.12
C PRO A 152 2.17 -7.32 8.36
N TYR A 153 2.37 -6.64 9.47
CA TYR A 153 3.62 -6.00 9.89
C TYR A 153 3.98 -6.32 11.35
N SER A 154 3.35 -7.34 11.96
CA SER A 154 3.69 -7.82 13.30
C SER A 154 5.08 -8.47 13.34
N ASP A 155 5.64 -8.60 14.54
CA ASP A 155 6.91 -9.30 14.73
C ASP A 155 6.83 -10.73 14.23
N GLU A 156 5.75 -11.45 14.58
CA GLU A 156 5.51 -12.82 14.17
C GLU A 156 5.45 -12.95 12.64
N HIS A 157 4.71 -12.05 11.98
CA HIS A 157 4.61 -12.06 10.52
C HIS A 157 5.97 -11.82 9.86
N LEU A 158 6.72 -10.80 10.29
CA LEU A 158 8.03 -10.49 9.70
C LEU A 158 9.05 -11.61 9.97
N HIS A 159 9.06 -12.22 11.15
CA HIS A 159 9.90 -13.39 11.42
C HIS A 159 9.55 -14.58 10.54
N ARG A 160 8.26 -14.83 10.30
CA ARG A 160 7.81 -15.86 9.35
C ARG A 160 8.31 -15.57 7.93
N LEU A 161 8.20 -14.32 7.43
CA LEU A 161 8.71 -13.95 6.11
C LEU A 161 10.23 -14.17 6.00
N VAL A 162 11.00 -13.86 7.05
CA VAL A 162 12.45 -14.15 7.08
C VAL A 162 12.70 -15.65 6.95
N GLY A 163 11.93 -16.50 7.62
CA GLY A 163 12.01 -17.96 7.50
C GLY A 163 11.59 -18.45 6.11
N ASP A 164 10.53 -17.89 5.54
CA ASP A 164 10.01 -18.26 4.23
C ASP A 164 10.99 -17.94 3.09
N LEU A 165 11.77 -16.85 3.21
CA LEU A 165 12.84 -16.50 2.27
C LEU A 165 13.98 -17.55 2.23
N ALA A 166 14.16 -18.31 3.31
CA ALA A 166 15.15 -19.39 3.39
C ALA A 166 14.56 -20.78 3.06
N SER A 167 13.29 -20.85 2.64
CA SER A 167 12.61 -22.12 2.32
C SER A 167 13.10 -22.70 0.99
N GLU A 168 13.05 -24.02 0.88
CA GLU A 168 13.21 -24.73 -0.40
C GLU A 168 11.96 -24.68 -1.28
N ASP A 169 10.81 -24.27 -0.73
CA ASP A 169 9.55 -24.09 -1.45
C ASP A 169 9.54 -22.75 -2.20
N PRO A 170 9.55 -22.77 -3.56
CA PRO A 170 9.57 -21.56 -4.38
C PRO A 170 8.36 -20.65 -4.15
N ASP A 171 7.19 -21.20 -3.84
CA ASP A 171 5.97 -20.44 -3.61
C ASP A 171 6.05 -19.66 -2.28
N ARG A 172 6.66 -20.26 -1.26
CA ARG A 172 6.92 -19.56 0.02
C ARG A 172 7.92 -18.42 -0.19
N VAL A 173 9.03 -18.69 -0.88
CA VAL A 173 10.05 -17.69 -1.22
C VAL A 173 9.45 -16.53 -2.02
N LEU A 174 8.60 -16.84 -3.02
CA LEU A 174 7.93 -15.83 -3.83
C LEU A 174 7.01 -14.94 -2.98
N ARG A 175 6.16 -15.57 -2.15
CA ARG A 175 5.21 -14.84 -1.28
C ARG A 175 5.90 -14.00 -0.20
N ALA A 176 7.13 -14.36 0.16
CA ALA A 176 7.94 -13.61 1.12
C ALA A 176 8.72 -12.45 0.50
N GLN A 177 8.66 -12.22 -0.82
CA GLN A 177 9.29 -11.04 -1.43
C GLN A 177 8.61 -9.75 -0.95
N LEU A 178 9.37 -8.65 -0.90
CA LEU A 178 8.88 -7.36 -0.41
C LEU A 178 7.73 -6.80 -1.26
N ASP A 179 7.79 -6.96 -2.59
CA ASP A 179 6.73 -6.53 -3.51
C ASP A 179 5.41 -7.33 -3.35
N MET A 180 5.45 -8.44 -2.64
CA MET A 180 4.28 -9.26 -2.28
C MET A 180 3.65 -8.88 -0.94
N GLN A 181 4.22 -7.92 -0.21
CA GLN A 181 3.70 -7.53 1.10
C GLN A 181 2.74 -6.36 0.99
N PRO A 182 1.54 -6.44 1.59
CA PRO A 182 0.61 -5.32 1.59
C PRO A 182 1.08 -4.17 2.50
N GLY A 183 1.77 -4.46 3.60
CA GLY A 183 2.03 -3.48 4.64
C GLY A 183 0.74 -2.92 5.25
N TYR A 184 0.79 -1.67 5.74
CA TYR A 184 -0.38 -1.01 6.33
C TYR A 184 -0.34 0.50 6.12
N TYR A 185 -1.06 1.00 5.12
CA TYR A 185 -1.24 2.43 4.89
C TYR A 185 -2.63 2.91 5.28
N ALA A 186 -3.65 2.05 5.08
CA ALA A 186 -5.04 2.24 5.52
C ALA A 186 -5.62 3.59 5.10
N CYS A 187 -5.51 3.94 3.83
CA CYS A 187 -6.08 5.12 3.22
C CYS A 187 -7.30 4.82 2.31
N SER A 188 -7.91 3.64 2.43
CA SER A 188 -9.18 3.32 1.79
C SER A 188 -10.38 3.86 2.58
N THR A 189 -11.58 3.52 2.14
CA THR A 189 -12.84 3.69 2.87
C THR A 189 -13.66 2.40 2.75
N PRO A 190 -14.64 2.16 3.65
CA PRO A 190 -15.50 0.98 3.55
C PRO A 190 -16.19 0.82 2.20
N GLU A 191 -16.57 1.93 1.55
CA GLU A 191 -17.22 1.94 0.24
C GLU A 191 -16.25 1.58 -0.89
N ILE A 192 -15.00 2.07 -0.81
CA ILE A 192 -13.94 1.72 -1.75
C ILE A 192 -13.62 0.22 -1.64
N ASP A 193 -13.42 -0.28 -0.42
CA ASP A 193 -13.16 -1.70 -0.16
C ASP A 193 -14.30 -2.59 -0.70
N LEU A 194 -15.56 -2.18 -0.49
CA LEU A 194 -16.72 -2.87 -1.03
C LEU A 194 -16.71 -2.91 -2.57
N MET A 195 -16.43 -1.79 -3.22
CA MET A 195 -16.37 -1.74 -4.69
C MET A 195 -15.27 -2.63 -5.25
N VAL A 196 -14.09 -2.66 -4.60
CA VAL A 196 -13.00 -3.56 -4.99
C VAL A 196 -13.41 -5.01 -4.79
N ASP A 197 -14.03 -5.37 -3.67
CA ASP A 197 -14.48 -6.73 -3.40
C ASP A 197 -15.53 -7.20 -4.43
N LEU A 198 -16.53 -6.37 -4.74
CA LEU A 198 -17.55 -6.65 -5.74
C LEU A 198 -16.95 -6.92 -7.13
N THR A 199 -15.94 -6.14 -7.51
CA THR A 199 -15.33 -6.28 -8.85
C THR A 199 -14.35 -7.43 -8.93
N SER A 200 -13.65 -7.76 -7.85
CA SER A 200 -12.68 -8.86 -7.80
C SER A 200 -13.31 -10.24 -7.99
N THR A 201 -14.63 -10.38 -7.79
CA THR A 201 -15.36 -11.63 -8.02
C THR A 201 -15.83 -11.80 -9.47
N VAL A 202 -15.70 -10.77 -10.31
CA VAL A 202 -16.18 -10.82 -11.70
C VAL A 202 -15.16 -11.53 -12.61
N PRO A 203 -15.54 -12.60 -13.31
CA PRO A 203 -14.67 -13.27 -14.26
C PRO A 203 -14.12 -12.31 -15.32
N GLY A 204 -12.80 -12.33 -15.54
CA GLY A 204 -12.13 -11.45 -16.49
C GLY A 204 -11.64 -10.12 -15.89
N VAL A 205 -11.83 -9.90 -14.60
CA VAL A 205 -11.12 -8.86 -13.83
C VAL A 205 -9.78 -9.43 -13.37
N ALA A 206 -8.69 -8.79 -13.75
CA ALA A 206 -7.33 -9.16 -13.33
C ALA A 206 -6.95 -8.54 -11.97
N GLY A 207 -7.43 -7.34 -11.68
CA GLY A 207 -7.18 -6.67 -10.41
C GLY A 207 -7.96 -5.37 -10.25
N ALA A 208 -8.04 -4.89 -9.01
CA ALA A 208 -8.68 -3.62 -8.68
C ALA A 208 -7.99 -2.98 -7.47
N GLN A 209 -7.87 -1.67 -7.50
CA GLN A 209 -7.25 -0.90 -6.42
C GLN A 209 -7.85 0.50 -6.29
N ILE A 210 -7.62 1.12 -5.14
CA ILE A 210 -7.88 2.54 -4.93
C ILE A 210 -6.99 3.38 -5.85
N ALA A 211 -7.48 4.52 -6.33
CA ALA A 211 -6.74 5.46 -7.16
C ALA A 211 -6.42 6.75 -6.40
N GLY A 212 -5.17 7.18 -6.48
CA GLY A 212 -4.68 8.43 -5.87
C GLY A 212 -4.47 8.31 -4.35
N ALA A 213 -4.56 9.45 -3.63
CA ALA A 213 -4.25 9.54 -2.20
C ALA A 213 -5.23 8.80 -1.27
N GLY A 214 -6.30 8.23 -1.80
CA GLY A 214 -7.29 7.52 -1.00
C GLY A 214 -8.23 8.41 -0.20
N LEU A 215 -8.82 7.82 0.85
CA LEU A 215 -9.80 8.45 1.76
C LEU A 215 -11.06 8.95 1.02
N GLY A 216 -11.47 8.21 0.01
CA GLY A 216 -12.50 8.51 -0.97
C GLY A 216 -11.94 8.59 -2.39
N GLY A 217 -12.75 9.05 -3.34
CA GLY A 217 -12.37 9.14 -4.75
C GLY A 217 -12.84 7.93 -5.55
N CYS A 218 -11.99 7.41 -6.42
CA CYS A 218 -12.32 6.32 -7.33
C CYS A 218 -11.42 5.08 -7.14
N ILE A 219 -11.81 4.01 -7.80
CA ILE A 219 -11.01 2.80 -7.97
C ILE A 219 -10.60 2.66 -9.43
N MET A 220 -9.48 1.99 -9.67
CA MET A 220 -9.09 1.49 -10.98
C MET A 220 -9.33 -0.01 -11.03
N ILE A 221 -9.90 -0.48 -12.13
CA ILE A 221 -10.19 -1.89 -12.36
C ILE A 221 -9.54 -2.29 -13.68
N LEU A 222 -8.65 -3.26 -13.62
CA LEU A 222 -8.08 -3.88 -14.80
C LEU A 222 -8.93 -5.08 -15.19
N ALA A 223 -9.56 -5.02 -16.34
CA ALA A 223 -10.48 -6.06 -16.80
C ALA A 223 -10.40 -6.29 -18.30
N ARG A 224 -10.70 -7.50 -18.72
CA ARG A 224 -10.94 -7.80 -20.14
C ARG A 224 -12.14 -7.02 -20.63
N ARG A 225 -12.11 -6.50 -21.87
CA ARG A 225 -13.19 -5.67 -22.45
C ARG A 225 -14.56 -6.33 -22.31
N GLN A 226 -14.66 -7.64 -22.51
CA GLN A 226 -15.91 -8.42 -22.39
C GLN A 226 -16.42 -8.50 -20.96
N ALA A 227 -15.62 -8.26 -19.92
CA ALA A 227 -16.04 -8.27 -18.54
C ALA A 227 -16.70 -6.93 -18.09
N VAL A 228 -16.52 -5.84 -18.85
CA VAL A 228 -17.02 -4.50 -18.49
C VAL A 228 -18.51 -4.47 -18.18
N PRO A 229 -19.42 -5.12 -18.97
CA PRO A 229 -20.83 -5.13 -18.62
C PRO A 229 -21.13 -5.83 -17.30
N ALA A 230 -20.40 -6.90 -16.96
CA ALA A 230 -20.56 -7.61 -15.69
C ALA A 230 -20.03 -6.79 -14.51
N VAL A 231 -18.88 -6.11 -14.66
CA VAL A 231 -18.34 -5.17 -13.68
C VAL A 231 -19.36 -4.05 -13.40
N ARG A 232 -19.96 -3.46 -14.45
CA ARG A 232 -20.98 -2.42 -14.27
C ARG A 232 -22.19 -2.94 -13.50
N ARG A 233 -22.71 -4.13 -13.81
CA ARG A 233 -23.84 -4.74 -13.07
C ARG A 233 -23.49 -5.00 -11.61
N ALA A 234 -22.29 -5.53 -11.33
CA ALA A 234 -21.84 -5.80 -9.96
C ALA A 234 -21.78 -4.52 -9.12
N LEU A 235 -21.21 -3.46 -9.67
CA LEU A 235 -21.14 -2.16 -9.00
C LEU A 235 -22.49 -1.48 -8.88
N LEU A 236 -23.35 -1.58 -9.91
CA LEU A 236 -24.69 -1.00 -9.88
C LEU A 236 -25.53 -1.63 -8.75
N GLY A 237 -25.71 -2.95 -8.77
CA GLY A 237 -26.55 -3.64 -7.79
C GLY A 237 -25.93 -3.74 -6.40
N GLY A 238 -24.57 -3.83 -6.30
CA GLY A 238 -23.89 -4.01 -5.00
C GLY A 238 -23.50 -2.71 -4.30
N TYR A 239 -23.43 -1.58 -5.01
CA TYR A 239 -23.00 -0.31 -4.43
C TYR A 239 -23.90 0.87 -4.80
N TYR A 240 -24.09 1.19 -6.10
CA TYR A 240 -24.74 2.44 -6.50
C TYR A 240 -26.22 2.49 -6.16
N GLU A 241 -26.98 1.43 -6.48
CA GLU A 241 -28.41 1.35 -6.17
C GLU A 241 -28.71 1.35 -4.66
N PRO A 242 -28.03 0.50 -3.83
CA PRO A 242 -28.21 0.54 -2.39
C PRO A 242 -27.86 1.88 -1.75
N ALA A 243 -26.90 2.60 -2.32
CA ALA A 243 -26.46 3.91 -1.83
C ALA A 243 -27.29 5.09 -2.38
N GLY A 244 -28.22 4.86 -3.31
CA GLY A 244 -28.98 5.91 -3.98
C GLY A 244 -28.15 6.83 -4.85
N LEU A 245 -27.02 6.34 -5.39
CA LEU A 245 -26.06 7.13 -6.15
C LEU A 245 -26.18 6.90 -7.66
N LYS A 246 -25.89 7.93 -8.46
CA LYS A 246 -25.77 7.77 -9.91
C LYS A 246 -24.49 6.97 -10.23
N PRO A 247 -24.57 5.96 -11.12
CA PRO A 247 -23.41 5.19 -11.53
C PRO A 247 -22.36 6.06 -12.25
N ALA A 248 -21.09 5.89 -11.86
CA ALA A 248 -19.95 6.57 -12.45
C ALA A 248 -18.87 5.52 -12.82
N VAL A 249 -19.19 4.66 -13.79
CA VAL A 249 -18.27 3.65 -14.32
C VAL A 249 -17.84 4.04 -15.72
N ILE A 250 -16.58 4.44 -15.87
CA ILE A 250 -15.99 4.97 -17.10
C ILE A 250 -15.00 3.92 -17.64
N PRO A 251 -15.32 3.24 -18.76
CA PRO A 251 -14.35 2.40 -19.44
C PRO A 251 -13.25 3.27 -20.07
N CYS A 252 -12.01 2.94 -19.78
CA CYS A 252 -10.83 3.56 -20.39
C CYS A 252 -10.03 2.51 -21.16
N VAL A 253 -9.33 2.91 -22.19
CA VAL A 253 -8.38 2.09 -22.93
C VAL A 253 -7.03 2.76 -22.84
N ALA A 254 -5.99 1.98 -22.53
CA ALA A 254 -4.63 2.48 -22.55
C ALA A 254 -4.27 2.85 -24.02
N VAL A 255 -3.71 4.02 -24.18
CA VAL A 255 -3.20 4.55 -25.45
C VAL A 255 -1.73 4.89 -25.31
N GLU A 256 -1.13 5.41 -26.38
CA GLU A 256 0.22 5.99 -26.29
C GLU A 256 0.31 6.99 -25.14
N GLY A 257 1.52 7.16 -24.60
CA GLY A 257 1.78 8.05 -23.47
C GLY A 257 1.46 9.52 -23.76
N ALA A 258 1.82 10.41 -22.87
CA ALA A 258 1.60 11.85 -23.02
C ALA A 258 2.27 12.36 -24.30
N GLY A 259 1.51 13.16 -25.07
CA GLY A 259 1.95 13.74 -26.34
C GLY A 259 1.21 15.05 -26.63
N LEU A 260 1.62 15.74 -27.68
CA LEU A 260 0.88 16.88 -28.22
C LEU A 260 -0.31 16.35 -29.05
N VAL A 261 -1.48 16.90 -28.81
CA VAL A 261 -2.66 16.68 -29.65
C VAL A 261 -2.77 17.86 -30.61
N GLU A 262 -2.53 17.59 -31.89
CA GLU A 262 -2.82 18.57 -32.93
C GLU A 262 -4.31 18.47 -33.29
N PHE A 263 -5.03 19.54 -33.08
CA PHE A 263 -6.42 19.66 -33.57
C PHE A 263 -6.39 20.09 -35.01
N ALA A 264 -6.92 19.27 -35.91
CA ALA A 264 -7.10 19.59 -37.32
C ALA A 264 -8.28 20.55 -37.53
#